data_ecaffc67924a4b54a9d8dd70b7483dc8
#
_entry.id   ecaffc67924a4b54a9d8dd70b7483dc8
#
_cell.length_a   1.000
_cell.length_b   1.000
_cell.length_c   1.000
_cell.angle_alpha   90.00
_cell.angle_beta   90.00
_cell.angle_gamma   90.00
#
_symmetry.space_group_name_H-M   'P 1'
#
loop_
_entity.id
_entity.type
_entity.pdbx_description
1 polymer ?
#
loop_
_entity_poly.entity_id
_entity_poly.type
_entity_poly.pdbx_seq_one_letter_code
_entity_poly.pdbx_strand_id
1 'polypeptide(L)'
;MFSDIFKQLLQNCNVTAYQMSKDTGISESLISNWKSGRQLPKYDSLNILADYFNVSGDFLLGRTDEMPKEVEKQESQVVKEPTKSRIIPLYMTGASAGTGNWLSDDVPVEWMTIPKTSLTEHADFMLKVRGDSMQPKFFDNDVLLIKKSPSILEGEIGIFILNGDSYVKQMGKGELISLNPVYEPIKLAEYDDIRCAGKVIGTVDFE
;
A
#
# COMPACT_ATOMS: atom_id res chain seq x y z
N MET A 1 -7.70 8.67 -30.44
CA MET A 1 -8.24 7.58 -29.62
C MET A 1 -7.26 7.20 -28.52
N PHE A 2 -7.05 5.93 -28.13
CA PHE A 2 -6.16 5.59 -26.99
C PHE A 2 -4.80 6.28 -27.03
N SER A 3 -4.06 6.19 -28.14
CA SER A 3 -2.72 6.80 -28.28
C SER A 3 -2.69 8.31 -28.07
N ASP A 4 -3.76 8.99 -28.40
CA ASP A 4 -3.84 10.46 -28.29
C ASP A 4 -4.15 10.86 -26.84
N ILE A 5 -5.09 10.16 -26.21
CA ILE A 5 -5.40 10.29 -24.77
C ILE A 5 -4.15 9.98 -23.95
N PHE A 6 -3.47 8.89 -24.26
CA PHE A 6 -2.27 8.47 -23.57
C PHE A 6 -1.13 9.48 -23.68
N LYS A 7 -0.93 10.10 -24.87
CA LYS A 7 0.04 11.19 -25.05
C LYS A 7 -0.33 12.42 -24.23
N GLN A 8 -1.61 12.80 -24.23
CA GLN A 8 -2.09 13.94 -23.45
C GLN A 8 -1.88 13.71 -21.94
N LEU A 9 -2.16 12.52 -21.43
CA LEU A 9 -1.94 12.19 -20.02
C LEU A 9 -0.46 12.26 -19.65
N LEU A 10 0.43 11.71 -20.49
CA LEU A 10 1.88 11.82 -20.27
C LEU A 10 2.35 13.29 -20.22
N GLN A 11 1.81 14.15 -21.10
CA GLN A 11 2.14 15.56 -21.14
C GLN A 11 1.57 16.31 -19.93
N ASN A 12 0.31 16.10 -19.59
CA ASN A 12 -0.36 16.79 -18.50
C ASN A 12 0.27 16.45 -17.13
N CYS A 13 0.66 15.18 -16.94
CA CYS A 13 1.34 14.73 -15.73
C CYS A 13 2.86 14.96 -15.75
N ASN A 14 3.40 15.53 -16.86
CA ASN A 14 4.84 15.74 -17.08
C ASN A 14 5.69 14.48 -16.87
N VAL A 15 5.16 13.32 -17.28
CA VAL A 15 5.78 11.99 -17.12
C VAL A 15 6.45 11.55 -18.40
N THR A 16 7.71 11.13 -18.31
CA THR A 16 8.46 10.53 -19.42
C THR A 16 8.22 9.03 -19.52
N ALA A 17 8.45 8.43 -20.70
CA ALA A 17 8.36 6.97 -20.87
C ALA A 17 9.33 6.23 -19.95
N TYR A 18 10.51 6.80 -19.71
CA TYR A 18 11.49 6.26 -18.77
C TYR A 18 10.98 6.25 -17.33
N GLN A 19 10.44 7.39 -16.86
CA GLN A 19 9.89 7.49 -15.52
C GLN A 19 8.74 6.51 -15.33
N MET A 20 7.81 6.47 -16.27
CA MET A 20 6.69 5.53 -16.24
C MET A 20 7.14 4.07 -16.24
N SER A 21 8.17 3.72 -17.02
CA SER A 21 8.75 2.39 -17.02
C SER A 21 9.29 1.99 -15.66
N LYS A 22 9.96 2.93 -14.99
CA LYS A 22 10.51 2.75 -13.65
C LYS A 22 9.41 2.57 -12.59
N ASP A 23 8.36 3.37 -12.68
CA ASP A 23 7.28 3.40 -11.67
C ASP A 23 6.33 2.20 -11.81
N THR A 24 6.07 1.75 -13.05
CA THR A 24 5.07 0.70 -13.33
C THR A 24 5.66 -0.68 -13.64
N GLY A 25 6.98 -0.77 -13.88
CA GLY A 25 7.62 -2.00 -14.36
C GLY A 25 7.32 -2.34 -15.83
N ILE A 26 6.58 -1.50 -16.55
CA ILE A 26 6.26 -1.70 -17.97
C ILE A 26 7.48 -1.26 -18.80
N SER A 27 7.91 -2.10 -19.76
CA SER A 27 9.08 -1.76 -20.58
C SER A 27 8.86 -0.50 -21.44
N GLU A 28 9.89 0.31 -21.60
CA GLU A 28 9.84 1.53 -22.42
C GLU A 28 9.44 1.24 -23.88
N SER A 29 9.79 0.08 -24.40
CA SER A 29 9.42 -0.34 -25.75
C SER A 29 7.90 -0.51 -25.91
N LEU A 30 7.20 -1.06 -24.90
CA LEU A 30 5.75 -1.16 -24.88
C LEU A 30 5.10 0.22 -24.78
N ILE A 31 5.60 1.07 -23.88
CA ILE A 31 5.12 2.45 -23.72
C ILE A 31 5.27 3.22 -25.04
N SER A 32 6.38 3.04 -25.74
CA SER A 32 6.63 3.67 -27.04
C SER A 32 5.67 3.16 -28.13
N ASN A 33 5.37 1.84 -28.14
CA ASN A 33 4.42 1.24 -29.08
C ASN A 33 2.99 1.76 -28.84
N TRP A 34 2.59 1.91 -27.58
CA TRP A 34 1.29 2.48 -27.21
C TRP A 34 1.20 3.97 -27.59
N LYS A 35 2.26 4.72 -27.33
CA LYS A 35 2.38 6.14 -27.70
C LYS A 35 2.29 6.36 -29.19
N SER A 36 2.87 5.45 -30.00
CA SER A 36 2.80 5.51 -31.47
C SER A 36 1.53 4.91 -32.07
N GLY A 37 0.69 4.30 -31.25
CA GLY A 37 -0.54 3.65 -31.72
C GLY A 37 -0.32 2.30 -32.43
N ARG A 38 0.91 1.77 -32.41
CA ARG A 38 1.25 0.48 -33.05
C ARG A 38 0.62 -0.71 -32.34
N GLN A 39 0.33 -0.55 -31.04
CA GLN A 39 -0.23 -1.60 -30.22
C GLN A 39 -1.14 -0.97 -29.15
N LEU A 40 -2.21 -1.68 -28.78
CA LEU A 40 -3.04 -1.35 -27.61
C LEU A 40 -2.55 -2.12 -26.38
N PRO A 41 -2.68 -1.56 -25.18
CA PRO A 41 -2.39 -2.29 -23.96
C PRO A 41 -3.36 -3.46 -23.78
N LYS A 42 -2.89 -4.57 -23.24
CA LYS A 42 -3.72 -5.65 -22.76
C LYS A 42 -4.42 -5.23 -21.47
N TYR A 43 -5.42 -6.02 -21.04
CA TYR A 43 -6.25 -5.70 -19.87
C TYR A 43 -5.43 -5.37 -18.61
N ASP A 44 -4.43 -6.18 -18.29
CA ASP A 44 -3.59 -5.97 -17.10
C ASP A 44 -2.80 -4.65 -17.19
N SER A 45 -2.22 -4.38 -18.36
CA SER A 45 -1.50 -3.13 -18.60
C SER A 45 -2.44 -1.92 -18.61
N LEU A 46 -3.67 -2.09 -19.11
CA LEU A 46 -4.67 -1.03 -19.13
C LEU A 46 -5.08 -0.62 -17.71
N ASN A 47 -5.23 -1.60 -16.80
CA ASN A 47 -5.52 -1.33 -15.38
C ASN A 47 -4.37 -0.58 -14.71
N ILE A 48 -3.11 -1.02 -14.94
CA ILE A 48 -1.92 -0.32 -14.41
C ILE A 48 -1.88 1.13 -14.90
N LEU A 49 -2.21 1.38 -16.18
CA LEU A 49 -2.25 2.73 -16.73
C LEU A 49 -3.39 3.58 -16.15
N ALA A 50 -4.56 2.97 -15.97
CA ALA A 50 -5.73 3.61 -15.37
C ALA A 50 -5.42 4.07 -13.94
N ASP A 51 -4.83 3.18 -13.13
CA ASP A 51 -4.40 3.49 -11.76
C ASP A 51 -3.30 4.54 -11.73
N TYR A 52 -2.29 4.44 -12.61
CA TYR A 52 -1.16 5.37 -12.66
C TYR A 52 -1.59 6.80 -12.96
N PHE A 53 -2.55 6.98 -13.87
CA PHE A 53 -3.06 8.31 -14.24
C PHE A 53 -4.33 8.72 -13.49
N ASN A 54 -4.82 7.88 -12.58
CA ASN A 54 -6.07 8.09 -11.85
C ASN A 54 -7.27 8.38 -12.79
N VAL A 55 -7.41 7.57 -13.85
CA VAL A 55 -8.48 7.65 -14.83
C VAL A 55 -9.15 6.29 -15.02
N SER A 56 -10.36 6.25 -15.58
CA SER A 56 -10.99 4.97 -15.90
C SER A 56 -10.37 4.30 -17.15
N GLY A 57 -10.41 2.97 -17.20
CA GLY A 57 -9.99 2.22 -18.39
C GLY A 57 -10.79 2.60 -19.64
N ASP A 58 -12.08 2.93 -19.48
CA ASP A 58 -12.96 3.38 -20.58
C ASP A 58 -12.57 4.77 -21.08
N PHE A 59 -12.14 5.67 -20.19
CA PHE A 59 -11.58 6.95 -20.60
C PHE A 59 -10.29 6.74 -21.41
N LEU A 60 -9.37 5.90 -20.94
CA LEU A 60 -8.14 5.57 -21.67
C LEU A 60 -8.44 5.01 -23.07
N LEU A 61 -9.49 4.21 -23.21
CA LEU A 61 -9.91 3.62 -24.50
C LEU A 61 -10.70 4.60 -25.38
N GLY A 62 -11.02 5.80 -24.89
CA GLY A 62 -11.81 6.80 -25.59
C GLY A 62 -13.28 6.41 -25.75
N ARG A 63 -13.82 5.60 -24.83
CA ARG A 63 -15.23 5.19 -24.79
C ARG A 63 -16.09 6.18 -24.03
N THR A 64 -15.49 7.00 -23.20
CA THR A 64 -16.11 8.09 -22.46
C THR A 64 -15.21 9.32 -22.49
N ASP A 65 -15.81 10.51 -22.60
CA ASP A 65 -15.13 11.79 -22.52
C ASP A 65 -15.06 12.33 -21.08
N GLU A 66 -15.66 11.61 -20.13
CA GLU A 66 -15.62 12.00 -18.71
C GLU A 66 -14.26 11.67 -18.13
N MET A 67 -13.39 12.69 -18.04
CA MET A 67 -12.30 12.67 -17.07
C MET A 67 -12.93 12.51 -15.68
N PRO A 68 -12.34 11.71 -14.77
CA PRO A 68 -12.71 11.77 -13.39
C PRO A 68 -12.54 13.24 -12.93
N LYS A 69 -13.65 13.91 -12.68
CA LYS A 69 -13.63 15.27 -12.18
C LYS A 69 -12.95 15.22 -10.81
N GLU A 70 -11.95 16.06 -10.60
CA GLU A 70 -11.60 16.50 -9.25
C GLU A 70 -12.89 16.76 -8.51
N VAL A 71 -13.05 16.13 -7.36
CA VAL A 71 -14.25 16.23 -6.55
C VAL A 71 -14.32 17.66 -5.99
N GLU A 72 -14.84 18.59 -6.80
CA GLU A 72 -15.40 19.81 -6.25
C GLU A 72 -16.62 19.42 -5.40
N LYS A 73 -16.57 19.79 -4.13
CA LYS A 73 -17.66 19.67 -3.17
C LYS A 73 -18.92 20.33 -3.75
N GLN A 74 -19.81 19.53 -4.33
CA GLN A 74 -21.20 19.89 -4.49
C GLN A 74 -22.07 18.83 -3.83
N GLU A 75 -22.73 19.24 -2.77
CA GLU A 75 -23.84 18.53 -2.14
C GLU A 75 -24.93 18.27 -3.20
N SER A 76 -24.93 17.10 -3.79
CA SER A 76 -26.05 16.56 -4.54
C SER A 76 -26.31 15.17 -4.02
N GLN A 77 -27.52 14.98 -3.51
CA GLN A 77 -28.07 13.74 -2.99
C GLN A 77 -27.94 12.61 -4.02
N VAL A 78 -26.80 11.94 -4.06
CA VAL A 78 -26.69 10.59 -4.61
C VAL A 78 -27.03 9.67 -3.45
N VAL A 79 -28.07 8.89 -3.60
CA VAL A 79 -28.37 7.74 -2.73
C VAL A 79 -27.13 6.85 -2.77
N LYS A 80 -26.20 7.09 -1.84
CA LYS A 80 -25.09 6.18 -1.57
C LYS A 80 -25.74 4.91 -1.07
N GLU A 81 -25.63 3.82 -1.85
CA GLU A 81 -25.68 2.52 -1.19
C GLU A 81 -24.76 2.62 0.02
N PRO A 82 -25.18 2.15 1.19
CA PRO A 82 -24.37 2.30 2.39
C PRO A 82 -23.04 1.57 2.11
N THR A 83 -21.99 2.35 1.91
CA THR A 83 -20.63 1.81 1.80
C THR A 83 -20.44 1.00 3.06
N LYS A 84 -20.43 -0.33 2.93
CA LYS A 84 -20.25 -1.21 4.08
C LYS A 84 -18.96 -0.81 4.74
N SER A 85 -19.04 -0.20 5.90
CA SER A 85 -17.89 0.14 6.72
C SER A 85 -17.64 -0.97 7.72
N ARG A 86 -16.43 -1.05 8.22
CA ARG A 86 -16.09 -1.93 9.34
C ARG A 86 -15.29 -1.16 10.37
N ILE A 87 -15.42 -1.59 11.61
CA ILE A 87 -14.63 -1.07 12.72
C ILE A 87 -13.45 -2.00 12.90
N ILE A 88 -12.25 -1.44 12.99
CA ILE A 88 -10.98 -2.16 13.09
C ILE A 88 -10.06 -1.46 14.10
N PRO A 89 -9.32 -2.20 14.94
CA PRO A 89 -8.43 -1.60 15.93
C PRO A 89 -7.16 -1.03 15.26
N LEU A 90 -6.77 0.17 15.66
CA LEU A 90 -5.52 0.83 15.33
C LEU A 90 -4.59 0.79 16.54
N TYR A 91 -3.43 0.18 16.37
CA TYR A 91 -2.33 0.14 17.33
C TYR A 91 -1.27 1.17 16.98
N MET A 92 -0.63 1.73 18.01
CA MET A 92 0.52 2.64 17.83
C MET A 92 1.81 1.85 18.03
N THR A 93 2.75 1.89 17.05
CA THR A 93 4.08 1.32 17.24
C THR A 93 4.86 2.10 18.31
N GLY A 94 5.65 1.40 19.11
CA GLY A 94 6.53 2.04 20.12
C GLY A 94 5.95 2.13 21.51
N ALA A 95 4.80 1.53 21.79
CA ALA A 95 4.43 1.19 23.15
C ALA A 95 5.22 -0.06 23.56
N SER A 96 6.51 0.10 23.89
CA SER A 96 7.25 -0.88 24.68
C SER A 96 6.65 -0.87 26.10
N ALA A 97 5.49 -1.46 26.25
CA ALA A 97 5.01 -1.85 27.55
C ALA A 97 5.78 -3.12 27.89
N GLY A 98 6.66 -3.08 28.87
CA GLY A 98 7.60 -4.09 29.30
C GLY A 98 7.03 -5.49 29.69
N THR A 99 5.97 -5.93 29.06
CA THR A 99 5.32 -7.24 29.28
C THR A 99 5.25 -8.10 28.02
N GLY A 100 5.86 -7.69 26.90
CA GLY A 100 5.98 -8.54 25.71
C GLY A 100 4.67 -8.89 24.96
N ASN A 101 3.54 -8.32 25.34
CA ASN A 101 2.23 -8.62 24.75
C ASN A 101 1.51 -7.34 24.32
N TRP A 102 2.04 -6.70 23.27
CA TRP A 102 1.47 -5.46 22.72
C TRP A 102 0.08 -5.64 22.08
N LEU A 103 -0.38 -6.89 21.89
CA LEU A 103 -1.75 -7.26 21.52
C LEU A 103 -2.57 -7.65 22.75
N SER A 104 -2.10 -7.39 23.98
CA SER A 104 -2.89 -7.61 25.19
C SER A 104 -3.97 -6.53 25.36
N ASP A 105 -4.99 -6.84 26.14
CA ASP A 105 -6.11 -5.94 26.42
C ASP A 105 -5.69 -4.62 27.11
N ASP A 106 -4.45 -4.54 27.58
CA ASP A 106 -3.89 -3.37 28.27
C ASP A 106 -3.23 -2.32 27.32
N VAL A 107 -3.09 -2.63 26.03
CA VAL A 107 -2.50 -1.68 25.07
C VAL A 107 -3.58 -0.71 24.59
N PRO A 108 -3.33 0.61 24.63
CA PRO A 108 -4.26 1.59 24.11
C PRO A 108 -4.55 1.34 22.63
N VAL A 109 -5.83 1.10 22.33
CA VAL A 109 -6.33 0.82 20.98
C VAL A 109 -7.33 1.89 20.60
N GLU A 110 -7.16 2.49 19.45
CA GLU A 110 -8.14 3.38 18.85
C GLU A 110 -8.99 2.58 17.85
N TRP A 111 -10.32 2.62 18.01
CA TRP A 111 -11.22 1.94 17.09
C TRP A 111 -11.60 2.86 15.94
N MET A 112 -11.20 2.50 14.74
CA MET A 112 -11.40 3.29 13.53
C MET A 112 -12.45 2.68 12.63
N THR A 113 -13.33 3.53 12.08
CA THR A 113 -14.29 3.13 11.05
C THR A 113 -13.67 3.35 9.68
N ILE A 114 -13.49 2.28 8.91
CA ILE A 114 -12.89 2.33 7.57
C ILE A 114 -13.86 1.76 6.51
N PRO A 115 -13.79 2.21 5.26
CA PRO A 115 -14.55 1.63 4.17
C PRO A 115 -14.21 0.14 3.98
N LYS A 116 -15.23 -0.69 3.71
CA LYS A 116 -15.05 -2.09 3.40
C LYS A 116 -14.64 -2.22 1.92
N THR A 117 -13.38 -2.52 1.68
CA THR A 117 -12.82 -2.80 0.36
C THR A 117 -12.30 -4.25 0.33
N SER A 118 -11.92 -4.74 -0.84
CA SER A 118 -11.28 -6.06 -0.97
C SER A 118 -10.02 -6.20 -0.09
N LEU A 119 -9.29 -5.12 0.11
CA LEU A 119 -8.08 -5.11 0.94
C LEU A 119 -8.42 -5.00 2.43
N THR A 120 -9.24 -4.00 2.81
CA THR A 120 -9.59 -3.77 4.22
C THR A 120 -10.42 -4.90 4.80
N GLU A 121 -11.15 -5.67 3.98
CA GLU A 121 -11.92 -6.83 4.42
C GLU A 121 -11.04 -7.94 5.02
N HIS A 122 -9.80 -8.05 4.56
CA HIS A 122 -8.85 -9.05 5.01
C HIS A 122 -7.92 -8.60 6.13
N ALA A 123 -7.96 -7.33 6.51
CA ALA A 123 -7.16 -6.82 7.61
C ALA A 123 -7.80 -7.16 8.96
N ASP A 124 -7.01 -7.62 9.91
CA ASP A 124 -7.46 -7.91 11.28
C ASP A 124 -7.27 -6.71 12.21
N PHE A 125 -6.24 -5.91 11.96
CA PHE A 125 -5.94 -4.68 12.69
C PHE A 125 -5.11 -3.73 11.84
N MET A 126 -4.96 -2.50 12.33
CA MET A 126 -4.10 -1.48 11.76
C MET A 126 -2.95 -1.15 12.70
N LEU A 127 -1.85 -0.69 12.12
CA LEU A 127 -0.66 -0.29 12.87
C LEU A 127 -0.11 1.02 12.29
N LYS A 128 0.10 2.01 13.16
CA LYS A 128 0.75 3.26 12.77
C LYS A 128 2.27 3.10 12.82
N VAL A 129 2.94 3.38 11.70
CA VAL A 129 4.41 3.30 11.56
C VAL A 129 5.08 4.41 12.37
N ARG A 130 6.20 4.09 13.01
CA ARG A 130 7.11 5.04 13.62
C ARG A 130 8.51 4.87 13.07
N GLY A 131 9.13 6.01 12.71
CA GLY A 131 10.49 6.04 12.18
C GLY A 131 10.55 5.80 10.67
N ASP A 132 11.77 5.66 10.17
CA ASP A 132 12.10 5.66 8.75
C ASP A 132 12.76 4.38 8.25
N SER A 133 12.84 3.35 9.10
CA SER A 133 13.55 2.09 8.78
C SER A 133 12.95 1.31 7.61
N MET A 134 11.70 1.60 7.24
CA MET A 134 11.00 0.94 6.13
C MET A 134 10.83 1.84 4.89
N GLN A 135 11.49 3.01 4.88
CA GLN A 135 11.56 3.83 3.68
C GLN A 135 12.37 3.14 2.56
N PRO A 136 12.02 3.38 1.29
CA PRO A 136 11.01 4.33 0.79
C PRO A 136 9.59 3.76 0.72
N LYS A 137 9.36 2.54 1.18
CA LYS A 137 8.05 1.87 1.01
C LYS A 137 7.00 2.33 2.03
N PHE A 138 7.41 2.56 3.27
CA PHE A 138 6.54 3.07 4.33
C PHE A 138 7.25 4.21 5.04
N PHE A 139 6.50 5.27 5.30
CA PHE A 139 6.98 6.50 5.95
C PHE A 139 6.48 6.58 7.39
N ASP A 140 7.09 7.48 8.14
CA ASP A 140 6.63 7.79 9.50
C ASP A 140 5.18 8.29 9.48
N ASN A 141 4.36 7.76 10.39
CA ASN A 141 2.91 7.97 10.49
C ASN A 141 2.02 7.26 9.46
N ASP A 142 2.56 6.54 8.50
CA ASP A 142 1.73 5.68 7.64
C ASP A 142 0.94 4.68 8.49
N VAL A 143 -0.29 4.37 8.05
CA VAL A 143 -1.13 3.36 8.69
C VAL A 143 -1.18 2.10 7.85
N LEU A 144 -0.64 1.03 8.40
CA LEU A 144 -0.57 -0.28 7.76
C LEU A 144 -1.81 -1.12 8.07
N LEU A 145 -2.29 -1.85 7.08
CA LEU A 145 -3.30 -2.88 7.21
C LEU A 145 -2.60 -4.23 7.45
N ILE A 146 -2.94 -4.88 8.55
CA ILE A 146 -2.27 -6.11 9.00
C ILE A 146 -3.26 -7.27 9.03
N LYS A 147 -2.88 -8.37 8.41
CA LYS A 147 -3.56 -9.66 8.56
C LYS A 147 -2.79 -10.49 9.58
N LYS A 148 -3.47 -10.96 10.64
CA LYS A 148 -2.86 -11.83 11.65
C LYS A 148 -2.30 -13.09 10.99
N SER A 149 -1.04 -13.38 11.30
CA SER A 149 -0.36 -14.60 10.83
C SER A 149 0.73 -14.96 11.83
N PRO A 150 0.84 -16.23 12.22
CA PRO A 150 1.92 -16.67 13.11
C PRO A 150 3.29 -16.73 12.42
N SER A 151 3.30 -16.66 11.09
CA SER A 151 4.52 -16.65 10.27
C SER A 151 4.24 -15.98 8.93
N ILE A 152 5.32 -15.50 8.30
CA ILE A 152 5.30 -14.97 6.93
C ILE A 152 6.50 -15.53 6.16
N LEU A 153 6.46 -15.43 4.83
CA LEU A 153 7.52 -15.93 3.96
C LEU A 153 8.69 -14.94 3.88
N GLU A 154 9.87 -15.46 3.51
CA GLU A 154 11.02 -14.60 3.16
C GLU A 154 10.62 -13.59 2.08
N GLY A 155 11.04 -12.34 2.24
CA GLY A 155 10.69 -11.23 1.36
C GLY A 155 9.36 -10.53 1.70
N GLU A 156 8.51 -11.14 2.52
CA GLU A 156 7.28 -10.49 2.98
C GLU A 156 7.55 -9.53 4.14
N ILE A 157 6.71 -8.50 4.25
CA ILE A 157 6.80 -7.52 5.34
C ILE A 157 5.76 -7.87 6.39
N GLY A 158 6.19 -7.87 7.64
CA GLY A 158 5.35 -8.17 8.77
C GLY A 158 5.68 -7.37 10.01
N ILE A 159 4.88 -7.65 11.02
CA ILE A 159 5.07 -7.13 12.37
C ILE A 159 5.69 -8.24 13.21
N PHE A 160 6.83 -7.95 13.79
CA PHE A 160 7.57 -8.87 14.64
C PHE A 160 7.71 -8.30 16.05
N ILE A 161 7.57 -9.17 17.02
CA ILE A 161 7.90 -8.88 18.42
C ILE A 161 9.19 -9.64 18.69
N LEU A 162 10.25 -8.92 18.98
CA LEU A 162 11.55 -9.48 19.26
C LEU A 162 12.00 -8.99 20.64
N ASN A 163 12.14 -9.94 21.58
CA ASN A 163 12.56 -9.66 22.95
C ASN A 163 11.71 -8.56 23.65
N GLY A 164 10.42 -8.48 23.28
CA GLY A 164 9.47 -7.53 23.85
C GLY A 164 9.28 -6.24 23.04
N ASP A 165 10.16 -5.94 22.09
CA ASP A 165 10.02 -4.77 21.21
C ASP A 165 9.31 -5.12 19.91
N SER A 166 8.52 -4.18 19.37
CA SER A 166 7.78 -4.35 18.13
C SER A 166 8.48 -3.71 16.94
N TYR A 167 8.56 -4.44 15.84
CA TYR A 167 9.23 -4.02 14.61
C TYR A 167 8.36 -4.25 13.39
N VAL A 168 8.37 -3.30 12.46
CA VAL A 168 7.94 -3.49 11.08
C VAL A 168 9.19 -3.79 10.27
N LYS A 169 9.31 -4.99 9.73
CA LYS A 169 10.50 -5.44 8.97
C LYS A 169 10.11 -6.39 7.85
N GLN A 170 11.01 -6.54 6.90
CA GLN A 170 10.93 -7.61 5.91
C GLN A 170 11.59 -8.86 6.50
N MET A 171 10.94 -10.02 6.32
CA MET A 171 11.48 -11.30 6.73
C MET A 171 12.64 -11.71 5.82
N GLY A 172 13.80 -11.92 6.38
CA GLY A 172 14.97 -12.46 5.72
C GLY A 172 15.28 -13.90 6.19
N LYS A 173 16.34 -14.46 5.69
CA LYS A 173 16.81 -15.80 6.11
C LYS A 173 17.54 -15.73 7.46
N GLY A 174 16.76 -15.89 8.55
CA GLY A 174 17.31 -15.78 9.91
C GLY A 174 17.62 -14.35 10.35
N GLU A 175 16.98 -13.36 9.74
CA GLU A 175 17.16 -11.95 10.06
C GLU A 175 15.92 -11.12 9.74
N LEU A 176 15.80 -9.97 10.36
CA LEU A 176 14.79 -8.96 10.07
C LEU A 176 15.44 -7.79 9.33
N ILE A 177 14.97 -7.52 8.11
CA ILE A 177 15.58 -6.56 7.19
C ILE A 177 14.80 -5.25 7.20
N SER A 178 15.53 -4.14 7.36
CA SER A 178 15.04 -2.80 7.10
C SER A 178 15.07 -2.52 5.60
N LEU A 179 14.07 -1.85 5.04
CA LEU A 179 14.12 -1.45 3.63
C LEU A 179 15.02 -0.22 3.43
N ASN A 180 15.17 0.60 4.46
CA ASN A 180 16.13 1.69 4.47
C ASN A 180 17.53 1.14 4.72
N PRO A 181 18.47 1.26 3.75
CA PRO A 181 19.79 0.67 3.81
C PRO A 181 20.73 1.30 4.87
N VAL A 182 20.31 2.38 5.50
CA VAL A 182 21.04 2.99 6.64
C VAL A 182 21.00 2.07 7.87
N TYR A 183 19.97 1.19 7.95
CA TYR A 183 19.79 0.29 9.07
C TYR A 183 20.28 -1.11 8.73
N GLU A 184 21.19 -1.63 9.53
CA GLU A 184 21.66 -3.00 9.41
C GLU A 184 20.55 -4.02 9.71
N PRO A 185 20.54 -5.19 9.06
CA PRO A 185 19.62 -6.28 9.39
C PRO A 185 19.81 -6.77 10.83
N ILE A 186 18.71 -7.04 11.50
CA ILE A 186 18.71 -7.63 12.85
C ILE A 186 18.83 -9.15 12.69
N LYS A 187 19.98 -9.72 13.03
CA LYS A 187 20.19 -11.17 13.02
C LYS A 187 19.47 -11.81 14.18
N LEU A 188 18.74 -12.89 13.90
CA LEU A 188 17.99 -13.64 14.89
C LEU A 188 18.88 -14.75 15.49
N ALA A 189 18.97 -14.78 16.80
CA ALA A 189 19.67 -15.80 17.54
C ALA A 189 18.71 -16.87 18.07
N GLU A 190 19.20 -18.06 18.39
CA GLU A 190 18.39 -19.18 18.88
C GLU A 190 17.69 -18.88 20.23
N TYR A 191 18.26 -17.96 21.02
CA TYR A 191 17.71 -17.55 22.33
C TYR A 191 16.77 -16.34 22.26
N ASP A 192 16.52 -15.79 21.06
CA ASP A 192 15.62 -14.66 20.91
C ASP A 192 14.15 -15.11 21.06
N ASP A 193 13.37 -14.37 21.86
CA ASP A 193 11.91 -14.49 21.86
C ASP A 193 11.36 -13.70 20.68
N ILE A 194 11.15 -14.37 19.56
CA ILE A 194 10.60 -13.77 18.36
C ILE A 194 9.20 -14.33 18.05
N ARG A 195 8.27 -13.42 17.76
CA ARG A 195 6.89 -13.75 17.35
C ARG A 195 6.50 -12.89 16.15
N CYS A 196 5.84 -13.51 15.18
CA CYS A 196 5.18 -12.80 14.12
C CYS A 196 3.73 -12.48 14.55
N ALA A 197 3.37 -11.20 14.55
CA ALA A 197 2.02 -10.76 14.88
C ALA A 197 1.11 -10.69 13.65
N GLY A 198 1.69 -10.56 12.46
CA GLY A 198 0.94 -10.54 11.23
C GLY A 198 1.73 -10.03 10.04
N LYS A 199 1.12 -10.20 8.88
CA LYS A 199 1.63 -9.75 7.58
C LYS A 199 1.05 -8.39 7.22
N VAL A 200 1.88 -7.49 6.71
CA VAL A 200 1.42 -6.25 6.09
C VAL A 200 0.78 -6.58 4.75
N ILE A 201 -0.48 -6.20 4.57
CA ILE A 201 -1.24 -6.45 3.34
C ILE A 201 -1.51 -5.17 2.53
N GLY A 202 -1.27 -4.00 3.11
CA GLY A 202 -1.41 -2.71 2.45
C GLY A 202 -1.33 -1.55 3.42
N THR A 203 -1.69 -0.37 2.93
CA THR A 203 -1.80 0.88 3.69
C THR A 203 -3.21 1.44 3.57
N VAL A 204 -3.57 2.31 4.51
CA VAL A 204 -4.77 3.13 4.43
C VAL A 204 -4.40 4.56 4.80
N ASP A 205 -4.86 5.50 3.98
CA ASP A 205 -4.74 6.93 4.24
C ASP A 205 -6.03 7.41 4.90
N PHE A 206 -5.89 8.20 5.95
CA PHE A 206 -6.99 8.92 6.59
C PHE A 206 -6.84 10.39 6.17
N GLU A 207 -7.76 10.86 5.34
CA GLU A 207 -7.92 12.28 5.02
C GLU A 207 -8.45 13.06 6.21
#